data_cb524d43ab13497c10dc4adaaca1c9c4
#
_entry.id   cb524d43ab13497c10dc4adaaca1c9c4
#
_cell.length_a   1.000
_cell.length_b   1.000
_cell.length_c   1.000
_cell.angle_alpha   90.00
_cell.angle_beta   90.00
_cell.angle_gamma   90.00
#
_symmetry.space_group_name_H-M   'P 1'
#
loop_
_entity.id
_entity.type
_entity.pdbx_description
1 polymer ?
#
loop_
_entity_poly.entity_id
_entity_poly.type
_entity_poly.pdbx_seq_one_letter_code
_entity_poly.pdbx_strand_id
1 'polypeptide(L)'
;MEFGEVIARFAARDPGTQSFRELQRECLAMITADPVNAALYFVLAELARAYWQRYENAPVTMATADGGKDILLEYAERLLGALDRETELKLSALNSIVLEYQNANTLF
;
A
#
# COMPACT_ATOMS: atom_id res chain seq x y z
N MET A 1 14.90 2.04 -8.28
CA MET A 1 13.47 2.00 -8.63
C MET A 1 12.77 3.13 -7.91
N GLU A 2 11.90 3.84 -8.60
CA GLU A 2 11.14 4.93 -8.04
C GLU A 2 9.83 4.41 -7.43
N PHE A 3 9.30 5.11 -6.44
CA PHE A 3 8.05 4.70 -5.79
C PHE A 3 6.88 4.67 -6.78
N GLY A 4 6.81 5.64 -7.69
CA GLY A 4 5.80 5.65 -8.75
C GLY A 4 5.84 4.41 -9.63
N GLU A 5 7.03 3.86 -9.88
CA GLU A 5 7.17 2.62 -10.65
C GLU A 5 6.62 1.42 -9.86
N VAL A 6 6.86 1.38 -8.56
CA VAL A 6 6.32 0.32 -7.69
C VAL A 6 4.80 0.30 -7.77
N ILE A 7 4.17 1.46 -7.67
CA ILE A 7 2.72 1.60 -7.75
C ILE A 7 2.20 1.21 -9.14
N ALA A 8 2.88 1.67 -10.20
CA ALA A 8 2.49 1.33 -11.58
C ALA A 8 2.57 -0.17 -11.84
N ARG A 9 3.58 -0.84 -11.31
CA ARG A 9 3.73 -2.29 -11.45
C ARG A 9 2.60 -3.02 -10.74
N PHE A 10 2.25 -2.59 -9.54
CA PHE A 10 1.12 -3.17 -8.83
C PHE A 10 -0.20 -2.96 -9.59
N ALA A 11 -0.41 -1.76 -10.12
CA ALA A 11 -1.61 -1.45 -10.90
C ALA A 11 -1.75 -2.33 -12.14
N ALA A 12 -0.62 -2.74 -12.73
CA ALA A 12 -0.61 -3.55 -13.95
C ALA A 12 -0.74 -5.06 -13.69
N ARG A 13 -0.57 -5.52 -12.46
CA ARG A 13 -0.65 -6.94 -12.10
C ARG A 13 -2.10 -7.39 -11.93
N ASP A 14 -2.33 -8.69 -12.09
CA ASP A 14 -3.61 -9.30 -11.74
C ASP A 14 -3.87 -9.13 -10.24
N PRO A 15 -5.12 -8.90 -9.80
CA PRO A 15 -5.42 -8.56 -8.40
C PRO A 15 -5.49 -9.77 -7.46
N GLY A 16 -4.52 -10.67 -7.52
CA GLY A 16 -4.41 -11.81 -6.62
C GLY A 16 -3.55 -11.50 -5.40
N THR A 17 -3.57 -12.36 -4.38
CA THR A 17 -2.79 -12.19 -3.16
C THR A 17 -1.30 -12.08 -3.44
N GLN A 18 -0.81 -12.76 -4.48
CA GLN A 18 0.59 -12.69 -4.88
C GLN A 18 1.00 -11.27 -5.26
N SER A 19 0.12 -10.55 -5.94
CA SER A 19 0.35 -9.16 -6.31
C SER A 19 0.57 -8.27 -5.09
N PHE A 20 -0.21 -8.49 -4.02
CA PHE A 20 -0.07 -7.74 -2.76
C PHE A 20 1.21 -8.12 -2.01
N ARG A 21 1.60 -9.39 -2.04
CA ARG A 21 2.88 -9.83 -1.47
C ARG A 21 4.06 -9.17 -2.19
N GLU A 22 3.99 -9.08 -3.51
CA GLU A 22 5.01 -8.40 -4.30
C GLU A 22 5.10 -6.92 -3.98
N LEU A 23 3.95 -6.26 -3.83
CA LEU A 23 3.91 -4.86 -3.43
C LEU A 23 4.56 -4.66 -2.06
N GLN A 24 4.23 -5.51 -1.09
CA GLN A 24 4.86 -5.44 0.23
C GLN A 24 6.38 -5.56 0.11
N ARG A 25 6.87 -6.54 -0.62
CA ARG A 25 8.29 -6.77 -0.79
C ARG A 25 8.99 -5.57 -1.44
N GLU A 26 8.38 -5.01 -2.47
CA GLU A 26 8.96 -3.86 -3.17
C GLU A 26 8.96 -2.62 -2.28
N CYS A 27 7.91 -2.40 -1.48
CA CYS A 27 7.88 -1.30 -0.52
C CYS A 27 8.94 -1.45 0.57
N LEU A 28 9.15 -2.66 1.08
CA LEU A 28 10.20 -2.91 2.07
C LEU A 28 11.60 -2.67 1.48
N ALA A 29 11.80 -3.03 0.21
CA ALA A 29 13.06 -2.74 -0.48
C ALA A 29 13.29 -1.23 -0.64
N MET A 30 12.23 -0.45 -0.83
CA MET A 30 12.32 1.01 -0.91
C MET A 30 12.81 1.63 0.40
N ILE A 31 12.50 1.02 1.54
CA ILE A 31 12.99 1.51 2.84
C ILE A 31 14.52 1.54 2.88
N THR A 32 15.15 0.50 2.35
CA THR A 32 16.61 0.44 2.28
C THR A 32 17.18 1.42 1.26
N ALA A 33 16.51 1.57 0.12
CA ALA A 33 16.97 2.44 -0.96
C ALA A 33 16.77 3.93 -0.65
N ASP A 34 15.73 4.27 0.12
CA ASP A 34 15.34 5.65 0.41
C ASP A 34 14.86 5.76 1.87
N PRO A 35 15.79 5.63 2.85
CA PRO A 35 15.41 5.56 4.26
C PRO A 35 14.77 6.84 4.82
N VAL A 36 14.93 7.97 4.16
CA VAL A 36 14.29 9.24 4.57
C VAL A 36 12.77 9.11 4.53
N ASN A 37 12.24 8.30 3.62
CA ASN A 37 10.80 8.08 3.45
C ASN A 37 10.38 6.70 3.96
N ALA A 38 11.14 6.10 4.88
CA ALA A 38 10.90 4.74 5.37
C ALA A 38 9.48 4.54 5.91
N ALA A 39 8.97 5.48 6.71
CA ALA A 39 7.63 5.37 7.29
C ALA A 39 6.55 5.33 6.22
N LEU A 40 6.70 6.09 5.15
CA LEU A 40 5.76 6.14 4.06
C LEU A 40 5.69 4.79 3.34
N TYR A 41 6.83 4.20 3.02
CA TYR A 41 6.89 2.89 2.38
C TYR A 41 6.36 1.78 3.30
N PHE A 42 6.67 1.87 4.59
CA PHE A 42 6.21 0.90 5.57
C PHE A 42 4.69 0.89 5.69
N VAL A 43 4.05 2.04 5.67
CA VAL A 43 2.58 2.13 5.74
C VAL A 43 1.95 1.38 4.57
N LEU A 44 2.44 1.59 3.34
CA LEU A 44 1.88 0.87 2.19
C LEU A 44 2.18 -0.63 2.27
N ALA A 45 3.37 -1.00 2.72
CA ALA A 45 3.72 -2.41 2.93
C ALA A 45 2.77 -3.08 3.92
N GLU A 46 2.42 -2.40 5.01
CA GLU A 46 1.49 -2.94 6.00
C GLU A 46 0.06 -3.09 5.45
N LEU A 47 -0.41 -2.13 4.66
CA LEU A 47 -1.71 -2.25 4.01
C LEU A 47 -1.75 -3.45 3.07
N ALA A 48 -0.70 -3.65 2.29
CA ALA A 48 -0.58 -4.81 1.40
C ALA A 48 -0.58 -6.11 2.19
N ARG A 49 0.18 -6.16 3.30
CA ARG A 49 0.25 -7.34 4.18
C ARG A 49 -1.12 -7.67 4.75
N ALA A 50 -1.87 -6.67 5.20
CA ALA A 50 -3.21 -6.87 5.77
C ALA A 50 -4.14 -7.58 4.78
N TYR A 51 -4.07 -7.21 3.50
CA TYR A 51 -4.87 -7.86 2.48
C TYR A 51 -4.46 -9.31 2.25
N TRP A 52 -3.17 -9.57 1.93
CA TRP A 52 -2.79 -10.92 1.55
C TRP A 52 -2.86 -11.91 2.73
N GLN A 53 -2.63 -11.46 3.96
CA GLN A 53 -2.79 -12.32 5.13
C GLN A 53 -4.26 -12.73 5.35
N ARG A 54 -5.18 -11.81 5.07
CA ARG A 54 -6.60 -12.12 5.21
C ARG A 54 -7.07 -13.18 4.21
N TYR A 55 -6.56 -13.13 2.98
CA TYR A 55 -7.11 -13.94 1.88
C TYR A 55 -6.18 -15.03 1.37
N GLU A 56 -4.99 -15.23 1.95
CA GLU A 56 -3.98 -16.12 1.38
C GLU A 56 -4.43 -17.58 1.24
N ASN A 57 -5.31 -18.06 2.10
CA ASN A 57 -5.78 -19.43 2.12
C ASN A 57 -7.28 -19.54 1.83
N ALA A 58 -7.87 -18.50 1.28
CA ALA A 58 -9.31 -18.43 1.02
C ALA A 58 -9.57 -18.18 -0.45
N PRO A 59 -10.62 -18.77 -1.02
CA PRO A 59 -11.05 -18.39 -2.37
C PRO A 59 -11.54 -16.95 -2.35
N VAL A 60 -11.12 -16.18 -3.35
CA VAL A 60 -11.46 -14.75 -3.46
C VAL A 60 -12.16 -14.54 -4.80
N THR A 61 -13.33 -13.90 -4.76
CA THR A 61 -14.03 -13.54 -5.99
C THR A 61 -13.29 -12.43 -6.71
N MET A 62 -13.50 -12.31 -8.02
CA MET A 62 -12.93 -11.20 -8.79
C MET A 62 -13.38 -9.86 -8.25
N ALA A 63 -14.64 -9.75 -7.82
CA ALA A 63 -15.16 -8.51 -7.25
C ALA A 63 -14.41 -8.12 -5.98
N THR A 64 -14.13 -9.07 -5.09
CA THR A 64 -13.37 -8.83 -3.87
C THR A 64 -11.92 -8.45 -4.19
N ALA A 65 -11.30 -9.16 -5.13
CA ALA A 65 -9.92 -8.90 -5.53
C ALA A 65 -9.78 -7.50 -6.17
N ASP A 66 -10.68 -7.15 -7.07
CA ASP A 66 -10.68 -5.84 -7.71
C ASP A 66 -10.95 -4.73 -6.70
N GLY A 67 -11.89 -4.95 -5.77
CA GLY A 67 -12.18 -3.99 -4.71
C GLY A 67 -10.99 -3.74 -3.80
N GLY A 68 -10.28 -4.80 -3.41
CA GLY A 68 -9.06 -4.68 -2.60
C GLY A 68 -7.97 -3.92 -3.32
N LYS A 69 -7.78 -4.19 -4.60
CA LYS A 69 -6.81 -3.47 -5.42
C LYS A 69 -7.15 -1.99 -5.53
N ASP A 70 -8.43 -1.66 -5.76
CA ASP A 70 -8.87 -0.27 -5.87
C ASP A 70 -8.63 0.50 -4.57
N ILE A 71 -8.93 -0.11 -3.42
CA ILE A 71 -8.67 0.49 -2.10
C ILE A 71 -7.19 0.75 -1.93
N LEU A 72 -6.35 -0.23 -2.22
CA LEU A 72 -4.91 -0.09 -2.04
C LEU A 72 -4.32 0.96 -2.98
N LEU A 73 -4.78 1.01 -4.23
CA LEU A 73 -4.33 2.03 -5.17
C LEU A 73 -4.70 3.43 -4.72
N GLU A 74 -5.87 3.62 -4.12
CA GLU A 74 -6.25 4.91 -3.55
C GLU A 74 -5.26 5.37 -2.47
N TYR A 75 -4.90 4.48 -1.54
CA TYR A 75 -3.90 4.80 -0.52
C TYR A 75 -2.51 5.02 -1.13
N ALA A 76 -2.14 4.21 -2.11
CA ALA A 76 -0.86 4.36 -2.81
C ALA A 76 -0.75 5.73 -3.50
N GLU A 77 -1.82 6.18 -4.15
CA GLU A 77 -1.86 7.50 -4.79
C GLU A 77 -1.73 8.63 -3.77
N ARG A 78 -2.39 8.50 -2.62
CA ARG A 78 -2.27 9.49 -1.53
C ARG A 78 -0.85 9.56 -1.02
N LEU A 79 -0.19 8.41 -0.85
CA LEU A 79 1.21 8.36 -0.39
C LEU A 79 2.16 8.92 -1.44
N LEU A 80 1.93 8.59 -2.71
CA LEU A 80 2.74 9.13 -3.80
C LEU A 80 2.63 10.65 -3.86
N GLY A 81 1.41 11.18 -3.71
CA GLY A 81 1.19 12.63 -3.67
C GLY A 81 1.86 13.31 -2.49
N ALA A 82 2.05 12.59 -1.38
CA ALA A 82 2.70 13.12 -0.18
C ALA A 82 4.22 13.08 -0.24
N LEU A 83 4.79 12.26 -1.12
CA LEU A 83 6.23 11.96 -1.14
C LEU A 83 7.11 13.21 -1.24
N ASP A 84 6.73 14.16 -2.09
CA ASP A 84 7.49 15.38 -2.34
C ASP A 84 6.97 16.59 -1.57
N ARG A 85 6.07 16.37 -0.61
CA ARG A 85 5.51 17.45 0.21
C ARG A 85 6.45 17.80 1.36
N GLU A 86 6.22 18.97 1.95
CA GLU A 86 6.89 19.38 3.18
C GLU A 86 6.63 18.37 4.29
N THR A 87 7.57 18.28 5.24
CA THR A 87 7.56 17.28 6.31
C THR A 87 6.24 17.22 7.07
N GLU A 88 5.68 18.39 7.42
CA GLU A 88 4.42 18.46 8.16
C GLU A 88 3.25 17.91 7.36
N LEU A 89 3.18 18.23 6.06
CA LEU A 89 2.13 17.74 5.18
C LEU A 89 2.27 16.24 4.93
N LYS A 90 3.50 15.77 4.76
CA LYS A 90 3.79 14.34 4.62
C LYS A 90 3.36 13.58 5.87
N LEU A 91 3.72 14.07 7.05
CA LEU A 91 3.34 13.46 8.32
C LEU A 91 1.83 13.46 8.52
N SER A 92 1.17 14.56 8.17
CA SER A 92 -0.29 14.65 8.25
C SER A 92 -0.98 13.62 7.37
N ALA A 93 -0.49 13.43 6.15
CA ALA A 93 -1.02 12.41 5.24
C ALA A 93 -0.84 11.00 5.80
N LEU A 94 0.35 10.70 6.34
CA LEU A 94 0.64 9.42 6.97
C LEU A 94 -0.27 9.16 8.17
N ASN A 95 -0.42 10.15 9.03
CA ASN A 95 -1.28 10.05 10.21
C ASN A 95 -2.74 9.81 9.84
N SER A 96 -3.24 10.49 8.81
CA SER A 96 -4.60 10.27 8.32
C SER A 96 -4.82 8.82 7.88
N ILE A 97 -3.89 8.28 7.13
CA ILE A 97 -3.99 6.89 6.65
C ILE A 97 -3.94 5.91 7.81
N VAL A 98 -3.03 6.12 8.76
CA VAL A 98 -2.91 5.25 9.93
C VAL A 98 -4.19 5.28 10.77
N LEU A 99 -4.78 6.45 10.96
CA LEU A 99 -6.05 6.59 11.70
C LEU A 99 -7.20 5.88 10.98
N GLU A 100 -7.30 6.00 9.67
CA GLU A 100 -8.31 5.28 8.89
C GLU A 100 -8.13 3.77 9.02
N TYR A 101 -6.90 3.29 8.93
CA TYR A 101 -6.59 1.87 9.08
C TYR A 101 -6.94 1.36 10.48
N GLN A 102 -6.59 2.13 11.52
CA GLN A 102 -6.83 1.77 12.92
C GLN A 102 -8.33 1.75 13.26
N ASN A 103 -9.10 2.65 12.70
CA ASN A 103 -10.52 2.82 13.03
C ASN A 103 -11.44 1.93 12.19
N ALA A 104 -10.96 1.36 11.10
CA ALA A 104 -11.73 0.42 10.31
C ALA A 104 -11.78 -0.94 11.02
N ASN A 105 -12.95 -1.58 11.07
CA ASN A 105 -13.05 -2.94 11.56
C ASN A 105 -12.29 -3.90 10.65
N THR A 106 -12.40 -3.62 9.36
CA THR A 106 -11.61 -4.29 8.33
C THR A 106 -11.54 -3.34 7.14
N LEU A 107 -10.35 -3.16 6.59
CA LEU A 107 -10.16 -2.33 5.41
C LEU A 107 -10.50 -3.12 4.14
N PHE A 108 -10.27 -4.41 4.20
CA PHE A 108 -10.46 -5.34 3.09
C PHE A 108 -11.51 -6.43 3.42
#